data_ebfd5c46f03bc53e5d6a6578b0fa824c
#
_entry.id   ebfd5c46f03bc53e5d6a6578b0fa824c
#
_cell.length_a   1.000
_cell.length_b   1.000
_cell.length_c   1.000
_cell.angle_alpha   90.00
_cell.angle_beta   90.00
_cell.angle_gamma   90.00
#
_symmetry.space_group_name_H-M   'P 1'
#
loop_
_entity.id
_entity.type
_entity.pdbx_description
1 polymer ?
#
loop_
_entity_poly.entity_id
_entity_poly.type
_entity_poly.pdbx_seq_one_letter_code
_entity_poly.pdbx_strand_id
1 'polypeptide(L)'
;MKNMTYAGTGVDYGAMDPFKRMAQMAALGTDHNLSRFGFSAVPWTRGESVFLIKTSWGYLGLVVEGLGTKSLVADALYKLASAMESLTGRSFYDNVAQCNAAMAFNDLITLGADPVVYGQYLAVGDSKWFDDEXXXXXXXXXXXXXXXXXXXXXXXXXXXXXXXXXXE
;
A
#
# COMPACT_ATOMS: atom_id res chain seq x y z
N MET A 1 -23.27 -27.29 6.00
CA MET A 1 -21.99 -26.56 5.80
C MET A 1 -21.91 -25.47 6.86
N LYS A 2 -20.77 -25.36 7.58
CA LYS A 2 -20.58 -24.25 8.51
C LYS A 2 -20.41 -22.97 7.71
N ASN A 3 -21.15 -21.94 8.07
CA ASN A 3 -21.00 -20.63 7.41
C ASN A 3 -19.58 -20.12 7.64
N MET A 4 -18.92 -19.73 6.56
CA MET A 4 -17.59 -19.12 6.64
C MET A 4 -17.73 -17.70 7.19
N THR A 5 -16.99 -17.40 8.26
CA THR A 5 -16.97 -16.08 8.87
C THR A 5 -15.52 -15.56 8.89
N TYR A 6 -15.35 -14.25 8.99
CA TYR A 6 -14.01 -13.66 9.10
C TYR A 6 -13.26 -14.23 10.31
N ALA A 7 -13.92 -14.31 11.46
CA ALA A 7 -13.29 -14.87 12.66
C ALA A 7 -12.86 -16.33 12.45
N GLY A 8 -13.64 -17.09 11.68
CA GLY A 8 -13.32 -18.48 11.34
C GLY A 8 -12.10 -18.62 10.43
N THR A 9 -11.73 -17.56 9.72
CA THR A 9 -10.53 -17.53 8.85
C THR A 9 -9.33 -16.86 9.55
N GLY A 10 -9.47 -16.52 10.83
CA GLY A 10 -8.39 -15.92 11.61
C GLY A 10 -8.44 -14.39 11.70
N VAL A 11 -9.44 -13.75 11.08
CA VAL A 11 -9.59 -12.30 11.12
C VAL A 11 -10.69 -11.97 12.14
N ASP A 12 -10.30 -11.80 13.38
CA ASP A 12 -11.23 -11.54 14.49
C ASP A 12 -11.15 -10.06 14.89
N TYR A 13 -12.12 -9.27 14.42
CA TYR A 13 -12.19 -7.85 14.72
C TYR A 13 -12.39 -7.59 16.21
N GLY A 14 -13.11 -8.49 16.90
CA GLY A 14 -13.29 -8.36 18.37
C GLY A 14 -11.98 -8.39 19.12
N ALA A 15 -11.04 -9.20 18.64
CA ALA A 15 -9.70 -9.29 19.23
C ALA A 15 -8.79 -8.13 18.75
N MET A 16 -8.94 -7.72 17.49
CA MET A 16 -8.04 -6.75 16.87
C MET A 16 -8.36 -5.29 17.23
N ASP A 17 -9.65 -4.94 17.33
CA ASP A 17 -10.08 -3.55 17.48
C ASP A 17 -9.61 -2.89 18.77
N PRO A 18 -9.62 -3.58 19.95
CA PRO A 18 -9.06 -2.97 21.14
C PRO A 18 -7.59 -2.57 20.99
N PHE A 19 -6.79 -3.41 20.32
CA PHE A 19 -5.38 -3.10 20.05
C PHE A 19 -5.25 -1.89 19.13
N LYS A 20 -6.05 -1.86 18.06
CA LYS A 20 -6.04 -0.75 17.09
C LYS A 20 -6.37 0.58 17.79
N ARG A 21 -7.40 0.59 18.63
CA ARG A 21 -7.79 1.80 19.38
C ARG A 21 -6.69 2.26 20.32
N MET A 22 -6.07 1.32 21.02
CA MET A 22 -4.97 1.64 21.92
C MET A 22 -3.79 2.24 21.16
N ALA A 23 -3.45 1.68 20.00
CA ALA A 23 -2.40 2.20 19.13
C ALA A 23 -2.73 3.61 18.63
N GLN A 24 -3.98 3.86 18.23
CA GLN A 24 -4.43 5.18 17.79
C GLN A 24 -4.27 6.21 18.93
N MET A 25 -4.68 5.84 20.15
CA MET A 25 -4.58 6.74 21.31
C MET A 25 -3.11 7.05 21.62
N ALA A 26 -2.23 6.06 21.54
CA ALA A 26 -0.80 6.27 21.75
C ALA A 26 -0.23 7.20 20.66
N ALA A 27 -0.64 7.00 19.42
CA ALA A 27 -0.18 7.80 18.29
C ALA A 27 -0.61 9.25 18.39
N LEU A 28 -1.83 9.53 18.92
CA LEU A 28 -2.30 10.90 19.13
C LEU A 28 -1.34 11.69 20.04
N GLY A 29 -0.72 11.02 20.99
CA GLY A 29 0.26 11.64 21.87
C GLY A 29 1.50 12.17 21.17
N THR A 30 1.75 11.76 19.92
CA THR A 30 2.92 12.20 19.16
C THR A 30 2.63 13.40 18.24
N ASP A 31 1.37 13.81 18.11
CA ASP A 31 0.97 14.84 17.14
C ASP A 31 1.67 16.17 17.39
N HIS A 32 1.98 16.47 18.67
CA HIS A 32 2.66 17.72 19.05
C HIS A 32 4.05 17.86 18.42
N ASN A 33 4.68 16.74 18.03
CA ASN A 33 5.98 16.77 17.39
C ASN A 33 5.99 17.52 16.05
N LEU A 34 4.83 17.61 15.41
CA LEU A 34 4.69 18.30 14.14
C LEU A 34 4.79 19.81 14.27
N SER A 35 4.42 20.36 15.45
CA SER A 35 4.32 21.81 15.67
C SER A 35 5.65 22.55 15.49
N ARG A 36 6.79 21.89 15.79
CA ARG A 36 8.12 22.48 15.61
C ARG A 36 8.46 22.78 14.14
N PHE A 37 7.71 22.14 13.20
CA PHE A 37 7.87 22.38 11.78
C PHE A 37 6.76 23.29 11.22
N GLY A 38 5.89 23.82 12.09
CA GLY A 38 4.74 24.58 11.67
C GLY A 38 3.62 23.71 11.08
N PHE A 39 3.68 22.42 11.32
CA PHE A 39 2.68 21.45 10.82
C PHE A 39 1.74 21.03 11.96
N SER A 40 0.59 20.47 11.59
CA SER A 40 -0.33 19.90 12.57
C SER A 40 -1.01 18.66 12.00
N ALA A 41 -1.28 17.70 12.85
CA ALA A 41 -2.05 16.52 12.46
C ALA A 41 -3.51 16.92 12.19
N VAL A 42 -4.17 16.17 11.32
CA VAL A 42 -5.63 16.22 11.16
C VAL A 42 -6.17 15.00 11.91
N PRO A 43 -6.55 15.14 13.19
CA PRO A 43 -6.70 13.98 14.09
C PRO A 43 -7.75 12.95 13.64
N TRP A 44 -8.84 13.42 13.00
CA TRP A 44 -9.92 12.53 12.58
C TRP A 44 -9.53 11.64 11.37
N THR A 45 -8.38 11.88 10.75
CA THR A 45 -7.87 11.02 9.66
C THR A 45 -6.94 9.91 10.17
N ARG A 46 -6.63 9.93 11.46
CA ARG A 46 -5.76 8.90 12.04
C ARG A 46 -6.53 7.58 12.14
N GLY A 47 -6.01 6.55 11.52
CA GLY A 47 -6.66 5.25 11.46
C GLY A 47 -7.58 5.06 10.26
N GLU A 48 -7.70 6.10 9.43
CA GLU A 48 -8.40 6.03 8.15
C GLU A 48 -7.42 5.65 7.04
N SER A 49 -7.91 5.55 5.79
CA SER A 49 -7.08 5.17 4.64
C SER A 49 -5.85 6.06 4.49
N VAL A 50 -6.00 7.38 4.74
CA VAL A 50 -4.92 8.35 4.61
C VAL A 50 -4.82 9.16 5.90
N PHE A 51 -3.65 9.23 6.50
CA PHE A 51 -3.40 10.16 7.59
C PHE A 51 -2.94 11.50 7.01
N LEU A 52 -3.64 12.59 7.34
CA LEU A 52 -3.35 13.93 6.82
C LEU A 52 -2.57 14.76 7.82
N ILE A 53 -1.57 15.45 7.29
CA ILE A 53 -0.77 16.45 8.00
C ILE A 53 -1.02 17.80 7.30
N LYS A 54 -1.50 18.78 8.04
CA LYS A 54 -1.68 20.14 7.53
C LYS A 54 -0.35 20.87 7.58
N THR A 55 -0.01 21.52 6.47
CA THR A 55 1.22 22.29 6.31
C THR A 55 0.87 23.73 5.94
N SER A 56 1.86 24.60 5.79
CA SER A 56 1.65 25.98 5.35
C SER A 56 1.22 26.09 3.89
N TRP A 57 1.48 25.04 3.09
CA TRP A 57 1.20 25.05 1.64
C TRP A 57 0.09 24.07 1.25
N GLY A 58 -0.56 23.44 2.23
CA GLY A 58 -1.65 22.51 1.94
C GLY A 58 -1.64 21.31 2.86
N TYR A 59 -1.86 20.13 2.30
CA TYR A 59 -1.91 18.88 3.09
C TYR A 59 -0.95 17.86 2.53
N LEU A 60 -0.32 17.13 3.42
CA LEU A 60 0.50 15.98 3.10
C LEU A 60 -0.23 14.72 3.56
N GLY A 61 -0.50 13.80 2.63
CA GLY A 61 -1.16 12.53 2.94
C GLY A 61 -0.14 11.42 3.12
N LEU A 62 -0.30 10.61 4.15
CA LEU A 62 0.57 9.46 4.41
C LEU A 62 -0.27 8.20 4.46
N VAL A 63 0.12 7.22 3.63
CA VAL A 63 -0.49 5.88 3.58
C VAL A 63 0.60 4.86 3.87
N VAL A 64 0.28 3.86 4.68
CA VAL A 64 1.16 2.72 4.91
C VAL A 64 0.33 1.45 4.68
N GLU A 65 0.69 0.69 3.67
CA GLU A 65 0.00 -0.54 3.29
C GLU A 65 0.97 -1.70 3.20
N GLY A 66 0.44 -2.91 3.30
CA GLY A 66 1.26 -4.11 3.21
C GLY A 66 0.49 -5.34 2.77
N LEU A 67 1.18 -6.20 2.02
CA LEU A 67 0.63 -7.48 1.55
C LEU A 67 1.39 -8.63 2.22
N GLY A 68 0.69 -9.37 3.07
CA GLY A 68 1.24 -10.59 3.65
C GLY A 68 0.68 -11.84 2.96
N THR A 69 -0.64 -11.97 2.97
CA THR A 69 -1.34 -13.18 2.52
C THR A 69 -1.15 -13.46 1.02
N LYS A 70 -1.20 -12.40 0.19
CA LYS A 70 -1.03 -12.57 -1.28
C LYS A 70 0.37 -13.08 -1.62
N SER A 71 1.38 -12.66 -0.87
CA SER A 71 2.74 -13.15 -1.07
C SER A 71 2.85 -14.65 -0.79
N LEU A 72 2.18 -15.12 0.27
CA LEU A 72 2.13 -16.55 0.60
C LEU A 72 1.46 -17.36 -0.51
N VAL A 73 0.41 -16.80 -1.13
CA VAL A 73 -0.26 -17.46 -2.26
C VAL A 73 0.68 -17.53 -3.48
N ALA A 74 1.40 -16.44 -3.76
CA ALA A 74 2.36 -16.42 -4.86
C ALA A 74 3.47 -17.44 -4.63
N ASP A 75 4.00 -17.55 -3.39
CA ASP A 75 4.99 -18.55 -3.01
C ASP A 75 4.48 -19.96 -3.26
N ALA A 76 3.25 -20.24 -2.81
CA ALA A 76 2.64 -21.56 -2.94
C ALA A 76 2.46 -21.94 -4.42
N LEU A 77 1.98 -20.99 -5.22
CA LEU A 77 1.76 -21.21 -6.65
C LEU A 77 3.09 -21.41 -7.39
N TYR A 78 4.11 -20.65 -7.03
CA TYR A 78 5.44 -20.76 -7.64
C TYR A 78 6.05 -22.14 -7.37
N LYS A 79 5.97 -22.59 -6.11
CA LYS A 79 6.47 -23.91 -5.70
C LYS A 79 5.70 -25.03 -6.39
N LEU A 80 4.39 -24.93 -6.49
CA LEU A 80 3.56 -25.92 -7.15
C LEU A 80 3.88 -25.99 -8.66
N ALA A 81 3.99 -24.84 -9.31
CA ALA A 81 4.29 -24.74 -10.73
C ALA A 81 5.67 -25.36 -11.04
N SER A 82 6.66 -25.08 -10.20
CA SER A 82 8.01 -25.63 -10.34
C SER A 82 8.00 -27.15 -10.18
N ALA A 83 7.25 -27.66 -9.21
CA ALA A 83 7.13 -29.11 -8.96
C ALA A 83 6.44 -29.84 -10.12
N MET A 84 5.54 -29.18 -10.81
CA MET A 84 4.79 -29.79 -11.92
C MET A 84 5.45 -29.58 -13.29
N GLU A 85 6.56 -28.88 -13.35
CA GLU A 85 7.26 -28.51 -14.60
C GLU A 85 6.32 -27.85 -15.62
N SER A 86 5.21 -27.30 -15.13
CA SER A 86 4.12 -26.84 -15.99
C SER A 86 4.14 -25.33 -16.25
N LEU A 87 4.85 -24.56 -15.43
CA LEU A 87 4.92 -23.11 -15.57
C LEU A 87 6.36 -22.65 -15.60
N THR A 88 6.86 -22.47 -16.79
CA THR A 88 8.25 -22.08 -16.99
C THR A 88 8.46 -20.61 -16.61
N GLY A 89 9.16 -20.40 -15.52
CA GLY A 89 9.70 -19.09 -15.17
C GLY A 89 8.72 -18.03 -14.69
N ARG A 90 7.45 -18.37 -14.43
CA ARG A 90 6.49 -17.36 -13.98
C ARG A 90 6.41 -17.37 -12.44
N SER A 91 6.70 -16.23 -11.83
CA SER A 91 6.76 -16.11 -10.37
C SER A 91 5.48 -15.58 -9.72
N PHE A 92 4.62 -14.89 -10.44
CA PHE A 92 3.41 -14.22 -9.94
C PHE A 92 3.68 -13.05 -8.98
N TYR A 93 4.95 -12.76 -8.66
CA TYR A 93 5.29 -11.63 -7.80
C TYR A 93 5.04 -10.29 -8.48
N ASP A 94 5.05 -10.25 -9.80
CA ASP A 94 4.65 -9.08 -10.58
C ASP A 94 3.22 -8.64 -10.25
N ASN A 95 2.29 -9.62 -10.14
CA ASN A 95 0.91 -9.36 -9.76
C ASN A 95 0.81 -8.85 -8.31
N VAL A 96 1.61 -9.42 -7.40
CA VAL A 96 1.65 -8.98 -6.00
C VAL A 96 2.15 -7.53 -5.92
N ALA A 97 3.18 -7.19 -6.70
CA ALA A 97 3.72 -5.83 -6.75
C ALA A 97 2.67 -4.82 -7.24
N GLN A 98 1.92 -5.18 -8.29
CA GLN A 98 0.82 -4.34 -8.79
C GLN A 98 -0.25 -4.13 -7.73
N CYS A 99 -0.64 -5.20 -7.03
CA CYS A 99 -1.64 -5.10 -5.96
C CYS A 99 -1.15 -4.20 -4.82
N ASN A 100 0.12 -4.29 -4.47
CA ASN A 100 0.70 -3.47 -3.39
C ASN A 100 0.66 -1.99 -3.75
N ALA A 101 1.12 -1.64 -4.95
CA ALA A 101 1.08 -0.26 -5.42
C ALA A 101 -0.36 0.26 -5.49
N ALA A 102 -1.27 -0.57 -6.05
CA ALA A 102 -2.68 -0.19 -6.20
C ALA A 102 -3.34 0.10 -4.84
N MET A 103 -3.03 -0.69 -3.81
CA MET A 103 -3.58 -0.45 -2.47
C MET A 103 -3.22 0.95 -1.97
N ALA A 104 -1.93 1.30 -2.04
CA ALA A 104 -1.45 2.60 -1.55
C ALA A 104 -2.05 3.76 -2.36
N PHE A 105 -2.08 3.63 -3.69
CA PHE A 105 -2.60 4.69 -4.55
C PHE A 105 -4.12 4.85 -4.39
N ASN A 106 -4.85 3.74 -4.30
CA ASN A 106 -6.30 3.77 -4.12
C ASN A 106 -6.68 4.48 -2.82
N ASP A 107 -5.91 4.24 -1.75
CA ASP A 107 -6.14 4.94 -0.50
C ASP A 107 -5.90 6.45 -0.64
N LEU A 108 -4.80 6.85 -1.28
CA LEU A 108 -4.51 8.29 -1.48
C LEU A 108 -5.62 9.00 -2.24
N ILE A 109 -6.12 8.39 -3.33
CA ILE A 109 -7.13 9.05 -4.17
C ILE A 109 -8.49 9.18 -3.49
N THR A 110 -8.74 8.46 -2.39
CA THR A 110 -9.98 8.64 -1.62
C THR A 110 -10.12 10.06 -1.08
N LEU A 111 -8.99 10.76 -0.89
CA LEU A 111 -8.96 12.15 -0.44
C LEU A 111 -8.49 13.11 -1.54
N GLY A 112 -8.40 12.64 -2.78
CA GLY A 112 -7.98 13.45 -3.91
C GLY A 112 -6.50 13.85 -3.84
N ALA A 113 -5.68 13.09 -3.13
CA ALA A 113 -4.25 13.39 -3.00
C ALA A 113 -3.46 12.83 -4.18
N ASP A 114 -2.51 13.61 -4.68
CA ASP A 114 -1.59 13.17 -5.73
C ASP A 114 -0.41 12.44 -5.09
N PRO A 115 -0.04 11.25 -5.58
CA PRO A 115 1.11 10.54 -5.05
C PRO A 115 2.42 11.21 -5.48
N VAL A 116 3.26 11.56 -4.50
CA VAL A 116 4.56 12.21 -4.77
C VAL A 116 5.75 11.32 -4.38
N VAL A 117 5.54 10.40 -3.46
CA VAL A 117 6.60 9.47 -3.02
C VAL A 117 5.97 8.10 -2.80
N TYR A 118 6.62 7.06 -3.28
CA TYR A 118 6.24 5.68 -3.00
C TYR A 118 7.47 4.96 -2.44
N GLY A 119 7.36 4.53 -1.18
CA GLY A 119 8.40 3.72 -0.54
C GLY A 119 7.96 2.28 -0.49
N GLN A 120 8.86 1.35 -0.78
CA GLN A 120 8.56 -0.07 -0.70
C GLN A 120 9.46 -0.73 0.34
N TYR A 121 8.82 -1.44 1.27
CA TYR A 121 9.50 -2.27 2.25
C TYR A 121 9.26 -3.73 1.88
N LEU A 122 10.35 -4.50 1.78
CA LEU A 122 10.28 -5.91 1.46
C LEU A 122 10.95 -6.71 2.58
N ALA A 123 10.15 -7.52 3.27
CA ALA A 123 10.65 -8.39 4.34
C ALA A 123 10.63 -9.84 3.84
N VAL A 124 11.75 -10.51 3.90
CA VAL A 124 11.89 -11.90 3.47
C VAL A 124 12.54 -12.71 4.61
N GLY A 125 12.30 -14.00 4.61
CA GLY A 125 12.80 -14.88 5.68
C GLY A 125 14.27 -15.24 5.52
N ASP A 126 14.81 -15.14 4.32
CA ASP A 126 16.18 -15.61 4.02
C ASP A 126 16.72 -14.81 2.83
N SER A 127 17.98 -14.43 2.89
CA SER A 127 18.65 -13.70 1.80
C SER A 127 18.68 -14.49 0.48
N LYS A 128 18.60 -15.81 0.54
CA LYS A 128 18.53 -16.66 -0.65
C LYS A 128 17.31 -16.37 -1.52
N TRP A 129 16.29 -15.75 -0.94
CA TRP A 129 15.12 -15.32 -1.71
C TRP A 129 15.54 -14.37 -2.86
N PHE A 130 16.58 -13.58 -2.64
CA PHE A 130 17.05 -12.61 -3.64
C PHE A 130 17.91 -13.25 -4.75
N ASP A 131 18.33 -14.49 -4.55
CA ASP A 131 19.10 -15.21 -5.57
C ASP A 131 18.22 -15.70 -6.72
N ASP A 132 16.90 -15.76 -6.51
CA ASP A 132 15.93 -16.22 -7.53
C ASP A 132 15.50 -15.00 -8.38
N GLU A 133 15.86 -15.07 -9.63
CA GLU A 133 15.48 -14.06 -10.63
C GLU A 133 13.98 -13.74 -10.67
N UNK A 134 13.31 -14.61 -10.55
CA UNK A 134 11.86 -14.51 -10.48
C UNK A 134 11.43 -13.56 -9.38
N UNK A 135 12.11 -13.57 -8.33
CA UNK A 135 11.86 -12.68 -7.26
C UNK A 135 12.29 -11.28 -7.59
N UNK A 136 13.13 -11.16 -8.40
CA UNK A 136 13.61 -9.89 -8.83
C UNK A 136 12.61 -9.17 -9.72
N UNK A 137 11.79 -9.96 -10.18
CA UNK A 137 10.72 -9.42 -10.99
C UNK A 137 9.72 -8.58 -10.18
N UNK A 138 9.65 -8.95 -8.97
CA UNK A 138 8.84 -8.20 -8.06
C UNK A 138 9.30 -6.76 -7.92
N UNK A 139 10.45 -6.61 -7.87
CA UNK A 139 11.02 -5.30 -7.72
C UNK A 139 10.92 -4.49 -9.01
N UNK A 140 11.06 -5.19 -9.98
CA UNK A 140 10.97 -4.54 -11.24
C UNK A 140 9.54 -4.13 -11.58
N UNK A 141 8.73 -4.93 -11.22
CA UNK A 141 7.33 -4.68 -11.40
C UNK A 141 6.86 -3.51 -10.52
N UNK A 142 7.32 -3.51 -9.42
CA UNK A 142 6.99 -2.43 -8.54
C UNK A 142 7.48 -1.09 -9.05
N UNK A 143 8.50 -1.16 -9.56
CA UNK A 143 9.04 0.05 -10.11
C UNK A 143 8.31 0.47 -11.38
N UNK A 144 7.95 -0.46 -12.00
CA UNK A 144 7.20 -0.21 -13.18
C UNK A 144 5.78 0.27 -12.90
N UNK A 145 5.27 -0.27 -11.90
CA UNK A 145 3.97 0.14 -11.46
C UNK A 145 3.98 1.53 -10.86
N UNK A 146 4.92 1.77 -10.24
CA UNK A 146 5.07 3.10 -9.69
C UNK A 146 5.26 4.14 -10.77
N UNK A 147 5.92 3.72 -11.66
CA UNK A 147 6.13 4.65 -12.71
C UNK A 147 4.87 4.84 -13.53
N UNK A 148 4.26 3.84 -13.63
CA UNK A 148 3.03 3.89 -14.34
C UNK A 148 1.97 4.66 -13.57
N UNK A 149 1.96 4.45 -12.39
CA UNK A 149 1.02 5.13 -11.56
C UNK A 149 1.35 6.60 -11.43
N UNK A 150 2.48 6.82 -11.39
CA UNK A 150 2.88 8.19 -11.34
C UNK A 150 2.62 8.89 -12.66
N UNK A 151 2.77 8.13 -13.54
CA UNK A 151 2.50 8.69 -14.81
C UNK A 151 1.02 8.87 -15.03
N UNK A 152 0.40 7.99 -14.55
CA UNK A 152 -1.02 8.06 -14.62
C UNK A 152 -1.55 9.18 -13.74
N UNK A 153 -1.03 9.28 -12.75
CA UNK A 153 -1.39 10.35 -11.89
C UNK A 153 -1.03 11.68 -12.50
N UNK A 154 -0.02 11.63 -13.06
CA UNK A 154 0.39 12.81 -13.71
C UNK A 154 -0.47 13.09 -14.93
N UNK A 155 -0.80 12.07 -15.41
CA UNK A 155 -1.69 12.18 -16.52
C UNK A 155 -3.07 12.57 -16.08
N UNK A 156 -3.36 12.08 -15.09
CA UNK A 156 -4.60 12.41 -14.50
C UNK A 156 -4.61 13.82 -13.96
N UNK A 157 -3.64 14.09 -13.52
CA UNK A 157 -3.48 15.47 -13.14
C UNK A 157 -3.48 16.40 -14.31
N UNK A 158 -2.95 15.90 -15.18
CA UNK A 158 -2.94 16.67 -16.36
C UNK A 158 -4.30 16.73 -16.99
N UNK A 159 -4.85 15.72 -16.87
CA UNK A 159 -6.19 15.65 -17.32
C UNK A 159 -7.11 16.48 -16.46
N UNK A 160 -6.87 16.43 -15.41
CA UNK A 160 -7.63 17.22 -14.50
C UNK A 160 -7.36 18.67 -14.65
N UNK A 161 -6.28 18.87 -14.89
CA UNK A 161 -5.92 20.23 -15.15
C UNK A 161 -6.48 20.71 -16.48
N UNK A 162 -6.52 19.87 -17.21
CA UNK A 162 -7.09 20.20 -18.47
C UNK A 162 -8.58 20.34 -18.39
N UNK A 163 -9.02 19.66 -17.66
CA UNK A 163 -10.41 19.74 -17.44
C UNK A 163 -10.79 20.95 -16.64
N UNK A 164 -10.06 21.24 -15.92
CA UNK A 164 -10.27 22.46 -15.22
C UNK A 164 -10.14 23.67 -16.08
N UNK A 165 -9.35 23.53 -16.80
CA UNK A 165 -9.16 24.62 -17.69
C UNK A 165 -10.26 24.73 -18.72
N UNK A 166 -10.76 23.85 -18.86
CA UNK A 166 -11.84 23.81 -19.74
C UNK A 166 -13.12 24.34 -19.11
N UNK A 167 -13.05 24.44 -18.06
CA UNK A 167 -14.17 24.92 -17.36
C UNK A 167 -14.13 26.39 -17.12
N GLU A 168 -13.17 27.08 -17.43
CA GLU A 168 -13.10 28.52 -17.40
C GLU A 168 -13.44 29.13 -18.80
#